data_45c72770989d03078f0a81b2f4889781
#
_entry.id   45c72770989d03078f0a81b2f4889781
#
_cell.length_a   1.000
_cell.length_b   1.000
_cell.length_c   1.000
_cell.angle_alpha   90.00
_cell.angle_beta   90.00
_cell.angle_gamma   90.00
#
_symmetry.space_group_name_H-M   'P 1'
#
loop_
_entity.id
_entity.type
_entity.pdbx_description
1 polymer ?
#
loop_
_entity_poly.entity_id
_entity_poly.type
_entity_poly.pdbx_seq_one_letter_code
_entity_poly.pdbx_strand_id
1 'polypeptide(L)'
;PGQRAFSAHSTVGSTNLTSSDKIAFNSTGSGFGSFSSRGGGFDTTNHKYVVPVTGLYLINVALFLYSDNNGNMCSIVPRVNNSQLSNGNDTIFFFAQKGLSGESTLSGSLLLQLTAGDDLTVHARNGNSGTHKYYGAHSHFQGYLVG
;
A
#
# COMPACT_ATOMS: atom_id res chain seq x y z
N PRO A 1 2.82 19.12 -19.46
CA PRO A 1 3.18 17.88 -18.75
C PRO A 1 1.91 17.22 -18.25
N GLY A 2 1.64 15.97 -18.71
CA GLY A 2 0.43 15.25 -18.33
C GLY A 2 0.46 14.88 -16.85
N GLN A 3 -0.70 14.92 -16.19
CA GLN A 3 -0.86 14.47 -14.81
C GLN A 3 -0.37 13.03 -14.65
N ARG A 4 0.52 12.81 -13.69
CA ARG A 4 1.03 11.48 -13.34
C ARG A 4 0.21 10.94 -12.20
N ALA A 5 -0.40 9.78 -12.39
CA ALA A 5 -1.22 9.17 -11.37
C ALA A 5 -1.34 7.65 -11.60
N PHE A 6 -1.60 6.90 -10.55
CA PHE A 6 -1.88 5.48 -10.63
C PHE A 6 -2.97 5.08 -9.62
N SER A 7 -3.67 4.02 -9.96
CA SER A 7 -4.57 3.33 -9.06
C SER A 7 -4.40 1.84 -9.27
N ALA A 8 -3.92 1.15 -8.26
CA ALA A 8 -3.69 -0.28 -8.28
C ALA A 8 -4.54 -0.98 -7.22
N HIS A 9 -4.95 -2.18 -7.54
CA HIS A 9 -5.66 -3.09 -6.64
C HIS A 9 -5.06 -4.49 -6.76
N SER A 10 -5.50 -5.40 -5.93
CA SER A 10 -5.07 -6.78 -6.00
C SER A 10 -6.23 -7.66 -6.47
N THR A 11 -5.92 -8.60 -7.36
CA THR A 11 -6.85 -9.67 -7.75
C THR A 11 -6.70 -10.91 -6.86
N VAL A 12 -5.74 -10.88 -5.93
CA VAL A 12 -5.52 -11.95 -4.98
C VAL A 12 -6.67 -11.99 -3.98
N GLY A 13 -7.18 -13.19 -3.71
CA GLY A 13 -8.19 -13.40 -2.66
C GLY A 13 -7.64 -13.14 -1.26
N SER A 14 -8.16 -13.82 -0.26
CA SER A 14 -7.62 -13.68 1.10
C SER A 14 -6.22 -14.28 1.20
N THR A 15 -5.28 -13.52 1.76
CA THR A 15 -3.88 -13.94 1.93
C THR A 15 -3.46 -13.72 3.37
N ASN A 16 -2.84 -14.74 3.97
CA ASN A 16 -2.29 -14.62 5.32
C ASN A 16 -1.12 -13.63 5.33
N LEU A 17 -1.11 -12.77 6.33
CA LEU A 17 0.00 -11.86 6.60
C LEU A 17 0.98 -12.51 7.57
N THR A 18 2.24 -12.47 7.20
CA THR A 18 3.37 -12.84 8.07
C THR A 18 3.98 -11.60 8.72
N SER A 19 5.22 -11.69 9.15
CA SER A 19 5.87 -10.58 9.88
C SER A 19 6.16 -9.34 9.02
N SER A 20 6.25 -9.46 7.71
CA SER A 20 6.47 -8.31 6.79
C SER A 20 6.26 -8.73 5.34
N ASP A 21 5.04 -8.65 4.85
CA ASP A 21 4.70 -9.05 3.50
C ASP A 21 4.49 -7.85 2.58
N LYS A 22 5.08 -7.93 1.39
CA LYS A 22 4.76 -7.01 0.31
C LYS A 22 3.36 -7.34 -0.22
N ILE A 23 2.50 -6.34 -0.26
CA ILE A 23 1.14 -6.50 -0.77
C ILE A 23 1.16 -6.61 -2.29
N ALA A 24 0.52 -7.66 -2.80
CA ALA A 24 0.47 -7.95 -4.24
C ALA A 24 -0.57 -7.08 -4.95
N PHE A 25 -0.27 -5.80 -5.16
CA PHE A 25 -1.04 -4.94 -6.06
C PHE A 25 -0.68 -5.29 -7.51
N ASN A 26 -1.42 -6.20 -8.11
CA ASN A 26 -1.10 -6.83 -9.37
C ASN A 26 -2.00 -6.41 -10.54
N SER A 27 -2.85 -5.42 -10.34
CA SER A 27 -3.76 -4.92 -11.36
C SER A 27 -3.93 -3.40 -11.28
N THR A 28 -3.95 -2.75 -12.43
CA THR A 28 -4.24 -1.32 -12.59
C THR A 28 -5.48 -1.07 -13.46
N GLY A 29 -6.28 -2.08 -13.68
CA GLY A 29 -7.44 -2.02 -14.60
C GLY A 29 -8.77 -1.98 -13.86
N SER A 30 -9.74 -1.59 -14.56
CA SER A 30 -11.21 -1.69 -14.54
C SER A 30 -12.01 -2.05 -13.27
N GLY A 31 -11.46 -2.31 -12.12
CA GLY A 31 -12.25 -2.71 -10.94
C GLY A 31 -12.91 -1.55 -10.19
N PHE A 32 -12.32 -0.36 -10.20
CA PHE A 32 -12.78 0.83 -9.47
C PHE A 32 -12.87 2.06 -10.39
N GLY A 33 -13.67 1.94 -11.45
CA GLY A 33 -13.76 2.97 -12.46
C GLY A 33 -12.58 2.94 -13.44
N SER A 34 -12.73 3.57 -14.56
CA SER A 34 -11.85 3.54 -15.74
C SER A 34 -10.47 4.19 -15.57
N PHE A 35 -9.93 4.21 -14.37
CA PHE A 35 -8.67 4.87 -14.08
C PHE A 35 -7.54 3.86 -13.96
N SER A 36 -6.88 3.61 -15.07
CA SER A 36 -5.58 2.97 -15.11
C SER A 36 -4.46 4.00 -14.94
N SER A 37 -3.26 3.57 -14.67
CA SER A 37 -2.08 4.43 -14.56
C SER A 37 -2.00 5.45 -15.69
N ARG A 38 -1.98 6.75 -15.36
CA ARG A 38 -1.70 7.84 -16.30
C ARG A 38 -0.22 8.18 -16.27
N GLY A 39 0.42 8.07 -17.43
CA GLY A 39 1.84 8.37 -17.59
C GLY A 39 2.78 7.25 -17.18
N GLY A 40 2.28 6.02 -17.01
CA GLY A 40 3.07 4.84 -16.71
C GLY A 40 3.54 4.78 -15.25
N GLY A 41 4.41 3.83 -14.96
CA GLY A 41 5.11 3.71 -13.70
C GLY A 41 4.65 2.56 -12.81
N PHE A 42 3.42 2.04 -12.93
CA PHE A 42 3.00 0.91 -12.11
C PHE A 42 3.41 -0.43 -12.74
N ASP A 43 4.24 -1.18 -12.01
CA ASP A 43 4.70 -2.52 -12.35
C ASP A 43 3.86 -3.55 -11.61
N THR A 44 2.89 -4.13 -12.31
CA THR A 44 1.96 -5.13 -11.75
C THR A 44 2.62 -6.48 -11.49
N THR A 45 3.74 -6.78 -12.13
CA THR A 45 4.49 -8.02 -11.92
C THR A 45 5.30 -7.98 -10.62
N ASN A 46 5.93 -6.84 -10.37
CA ASN A 46 6.75 -6.64 -9.17
C ASN A 46 6.01 -5.89 -8.06
N HIS A 47 4.72 -5.56 -8.26
CA HIS A 47 3.84 -4.91 -7.26
C HIS A 47 4.42 -3.61 -6.71
N LYS A 48 4.87 -2.74 -7.61
CA LYS A 48 5.50 -1.47 -7.25
C LYS A 48 5.11 -0.34 -8.19
N TYR A 49 5.15 0.87 -7.69
CA TYR A 49 5.13 2.06 -8.52
C TYR A 49 6.56 2.54 -8.75
N VAL A 50 6.97 2.62 -10.01
CA VAL A 50 8.24 3.23 -10.40
C VAL A 50 7.97 4.69 -10.74
N VAL A 51 8.55 5.59 -9.97
CA VAL A 51 8.32 7.04 -10.07
C VAL A 51 8.83 7.56 -11.42
N PRO A 52 7.96 8.06 -12.30
CA PRO A 52 8.39 8.48 -13.63
C PRO A 52 9.00 9.88 -13.70
N VAL A 53 8.70 10.73 -12.74
CA VAL A 53 9.15 12.13 -12.68
C VAL A 53 9.41 12.53 -11.24
N THR A 54 10.51 13.20 -10.99
CA THR A 54 10.79 13.78 -9.66
C THR A 54 9.73 14.81 -9.28
N GLY A 55 9.21 14.73 -8.05
CA GLY A 55 8.20 15.66 -7.57
C GLY A 55 7.53 15.23 -6.27
N LEU A 56 6.53 16.00 -5.86
CA LEU A 56 5.74 15.77 -4.67
C LEU A 56 4.53 14.90 -5.01
N TYR A 57 4.42 13.75 -4.37
CA TYR A 57 3.35 12.78 -4.59
C TYR A 57 2.46 12.64 -3.38
N LEU A 58 1.14 12.68 -3.58
CA LEU A 58 0.19 12.21 -2.60
C LEU A 58 -0.07 10.72 -2.83
N ILE A 59 0.14 9.93 -1.79
CA ILE A 59 -0.02 8.48 -1.80
C ILE A 59 -1.13 8.09 -0.83
N ASN A 60 -2.06 7.27 -1.29
CA ASN A 60 -3.15 6.71 -0.49
C ASN A 60 -3.07 5.19 -0.53
N VAL A 61 -3.20 4.56 0.62
CA VAL A 61 -3.28 3.11 0.76
C VAL A 61 -4.47 2.74 1.61
N ALA A 62 -5.22 1.73 1.20
CA ALA A 62 -6.21 1.08 2.06
C ALA A 62 -6.08 -0.44 1.92
N LEU A 63 -6.02 -1.12 3.05
CA LEU A 63 -6.08 -2.58 3.13
C LEU A 63 -7.33 -3.01 3.87
N PHE A 64 -8.10 -3.88 3.25
CA PHE A 64 -9.19 -4.57 3.92
C PHE A 64 -8.64 -5.82 4.59
N LEU A 65 -8.79 -5.88 5.90
CA LEU A 65 -8.18 -6.87 6.76
C LEU A 65 -9.24 -7.72 7.45
N TYR A 66 -8.88 -8.97 7.70
CA TYR A 66 -9.60 -9.84 8.61
C TYR A 66 -8.65 -10.33 9.70
N SER A 67 -9.09 -10.25 10.93
CA SER A 67 -8.35 -10.77 12.08
C SER A 67 -9.23 -11.73 12.87
N ASP A 68 -8.71 -12.90 13.17
CA ASP A 68 -9.37 -13.91 14.00
C ASP A 68 -8.95 -13.82 15.47
N ASN A 69 -8.15 -12.82 15.85
CA ASN A 69 -7.57 -12.77 17.18
C ASN A 69 -7.61 -11.35 17.80
N ASN A 70 -8.28 -11.23 18.91
CA ASN A 70 -8.35 -10.00 19.69
C ASN A 70 -6.97 -9.61 20.25
N GLY A 71 -6.47 -8.47 19.86
CA GLY A 71 -5.31 -7.87 20.49
C GLY A 71 -4.05 -7.77 19.61
N ASN A 72 -4.09 -8.24 18.40
CA ASN A 72 -2.96 -8.14 17.48
C ASN A 72 -2.97 -6.82 16.69
N MET A 73 -1.79 -6.25 16.52
CA MET A 73 -1.58 -5.07 15.68
C MET A 73 -1.25 -5.49 14.26
N CYS A 74 -1.94 -4.91 13.29
CA CYS A 74 -1.49 -4.90 11.91
C CYS A 74 -1.10 -3.48 11.54
N SER A 75 -0.08 -3.32 10.73
CA SER A 75 0.34 -2.01 10.21
C SER A 75 0.63 -2.07 8.73
N ILE A 76 0.36 -0.97 8.03
CA ILE A 76 0.83 -0.76 6.67
C ILE A 76 2.16 -0.01 6.74
N VAL A 77 3.14 -0.47 5.99
CA VAL A 77 4.49 0.10 5.94
C VAL A 77 4.82 0.42 4.49
N PRO A 78 4.65 1.67 4.04
CA PRO A 78 5.15 2.10 2.75
C PRO A 78 6.68 2.04 2.74
N ARG A 79 7.27 1.66 1.61
CA ARG A 79 8.73 1.63 1.41
C ARG A 79 9.11 2.34 0.13
N VAL A 80 10.19 3.08 0.18
CA VAL A 80 10.85 3.66 -0.99
C VAL A 80 12.20 2.96 -1.16
N ASN A 81 12.47 2.42 -2.36
CA ASN A 81 13.69 1.67 -2.66
C ASN A 81 13.97 0.55 -1.65
N ASN A 82 12.91 -0.15 -1.26
CA ASN A 82 12.90 -1.21 -0.23
C ASN A 82 13.25 -0.75 1.20
N SER A 83 13.46 0.53 1.42
CA SER A 83 13.70 1.12 2.74
C SER A 83 12.40 1.62 3.36
N GLN A 84 12.20 1.34 4.64
CA GLN A 84 11.06 1.86 5.38
C GLN A 84 11.18 3.38 5.51
N LEU A 85 10.06 4.06 5.35
CA LEU A 85 10.01 5.50 5.60
C LEU A 85 10.17 5.75 7.11
N SER A 86 10.96 6.75 7.46
CA SER A 86 11.20 7.15 8.85
C SER A 86 11.20 8.66 8.97
N ASN A 87 10.87 9.15 10.16
CA ASN A 87 10.93 10.57 10.53
C ASN A 87 12.13 10.86 11.45
N GLY A 88 13.23 10.17 11.23
CA GLY A 88 14.46 10.27 12.01
C GLY A 88 14.66 9.10 12.96
N ASN A 89 13.78 8.87 13.92
CA ASN A 89 13.93 7.80 14.90
C ASN A 89 12.90 6.68 14.76
N ASP A 90 11.76 6.96 14.14
CA ASP A 90 10.64 6.02 14.05
C ASP A 90 10.22 5.74 12.61
N THR A 91 9.83 4.50 12.36
CA THR A 91 9.22 4.10 11.09
C THR A 91 7.82 4.69 10.97
N ILE A 92 7.49 5.21 9.79
CA ILE A 92 6.14 5.70 9.50
C ILE A 92 5.23 4.49 9.21
N PHE A 93 4.18 4.35 10.00
CA PHE A 93 3.19 3.30 9.86
C PHE A 93 1.78 3.86 9.76
N PHE A 94 0.91 3.12 9.09
CA PHE A 94 -0.53 3.23 9.30
C PHE A 94 -1.00 2.05 10.15
N PHE A 95 -1.57 2.32 11.29
CA PHE A 95 -1.92 1.28 12.26
C PHE A 95 -3.37 0.84 12.16
N ALA A 96 -3.61 -0.46 12.26
CA ALA A 96 -4.89 -0.99 12.69
C ALA A 96 -4.97 -0.95 14.21
N GLN A 97 -6.11 -0.52 14.70
CA GLN A 97 -6.34 -0.46 16.14
C GLN A 97 -6.41 -1.87 16.74
N LYS A 98 -5.81 -2.03 17.92
CA LYS A 98 -5.86 -3.23 18.75
C LYS A 98 -7.32 -3.60 19.11
N GLY A 99 -7.66 -4.87 19.03
CA GLY A 99 -8.93 -5.38 19.55
C GLY A 99 -10.05 -5.59 18.52
N LEU A 100 -9.76 -5.48 17.23
CA LEU A 100 -10.73 -5.80 16.20
C LEU A 100 -10.68 -7.31 15.89
N SER A 101 -11.76 -8.00 16.24
CA SER A 101 -12.05 -9.31 15.66
C SER A 101 -12.95 -9.12 14.45
N GLY A 102 -12.68 -9.83 13.38
CA GLY A 102 -13.45 -9.74 12.15
C GLY A 102 -12.84 -8.78 11.13
N GLU A 103 -13.70 -8.15 10.36
CA GLU A 103 -13.32 -7.32 9.21
C GLU A 103 -13.06 -5.88 9.61
N SER A 104 -12.00 -5.30 9.05
CA SER A 104 -11.65 -3.89 9.24
C SER A 104 -10.89 -3.33 8.06
N THR A 105 -10.92 -2.01 7.90
CA THR A 105 -10.09 -1.32 6.91
C THR A 105 -9.03 -0.48 7.61
N LEU A 106 -7.78 -0.70 7.24
CA LEU A 106 -6.67 0.14 7.62
C LEU A 106 -6.29 1.02 6.44
N SER A 107 -6.27 2.33 6.64
CA SER A 107 -5.95 3.26 5.55
C SER A 107 -5.09 4.42 6.04
N GLY A 108 -4.39 5.03 5.10
CA GLY A 108 -3.62 6.24 5.36
C GLY A 108 -3.15 6.92 4.09
N SER A 109 -2.70 8.15 4.27
CA SER A 109 -2.19 9.01 3.21
C SER A 109 -0.85 9.60 3.61
N LEU A 110 0.04 9.72 2.64
CA LEU A 110 1.35 10.36 2.81
C LEU A 110 1.61 11.32 1.65
N LEU A 111 2.24 12.42 1.96
CA LEU A 111 2.83 13.33 0.99
C LEU A 111 4.34 13.10 0.97
N LEU A 112 4.87 12.65 -0.17
CA LEU A 112 6.25 12.22 -0.30
C LEU A 112 6.96 12.98 -1.41
N GLN A 113 8.14 13.51 -1.12
CA GLN A 113 9.07 13.94 -2.16
C GLN A 113 9.77 12.68 -2.71
N LEU A 114 9.55 12.39 -4.00
CA LEU A 114 10.10 11.22 -4.68
C LEU A 114 10.96 11.66 -5.87
N THR A 115 11.97 10.85 -6.16
CA THR A 115 12.87 11.05 -7.31
C THR A 115 12.51 10.10 -8.44
N ALA A 116 12.64 10.55 -9.68
CA ALA A 116 12.43 9.68 -10.83
C ALA A 116 13.31 8.43 -10.74
N GLY A 117 12.71 7.26 -10.92
CA GLY A 117 13.33 5.96 -10.73
C GLY A 117 13.17 5.34 -9.33
N ASP A 118 12.67 6.08 -8.36
CA ASP A 118 12.34 5.48 -7.06
C ASP A 118 11.26 4.41 -7.21
N ASP A 119 11.42 3.32 -6.44
CA ASP A 119 10.44 2.25 -6.33
C ASP A 119 9.60 2.44 -5.05
N LEU A 120 8.30 2.58 -5.20
CA LEU A 120 7.37 2.66 -4.07
C LEU A 120 6.59 1.35 -3.95
N THR A 121 6.66 0.72 -2.80
CA THR A 121 5.96 -0.52 -2.45
C THR A 121 5.18 -0.35 -1.16
N VAL A 122 4.19 -1.21 -0.97
CA VAL A 122 3.39 -1.28 0.27
C VAL A 122 3.60 -2.65 0.90
N HIS A 123 3.97 -2.62 2.17
CA HIS A 123 4.12 -3.82 2.98
C HIS A 123 3.09 -3.80 4.11
N ALA A 124 2.64 -4.97 4.53
CA ALA A 124 1.89 -5.12 5.77
C ALA A 124 2.72 -5.89 6.77
N ARG A 125 2.64 -5.46 8.02
CA ARG A 125 3.33 -6.09 9.14
C ARG A 125 2.30 -6.60 10.14
N ASN A 126 2.43 -7.89 10.48
CA ASN A 126 1.76 -8.48 11.63
C ASN A 126 2.68 -8.37 12.85
N GLY A 127 2.27 -7.63 13.87
CA GLY A 127 3.12 -7.31 15.02
C GLY A 127 3.20 -8.39 16.11
N ASN A 128 2.31 -9.37 16.09
CA ASN A 128 2.21 -10.39 17.15
C ASN A 128 1.76 -11.75 16.58
N SER A 129 1.70 -12.76 17.46
CA SER A 129 1.17 -14.09 17.14
C SER A 129 -0.35 -14.04 16.93
N GLY A 130 -0.78 -14.25 15.72
CA GLY A 130 -2.19 -14.32 15.32
C GLY A 130 -2.30 -14.39 13.81
N THR A 131 -3.44 -14.81 13.32
CA THR A 131 -3.67 -14.87 11.88
C THR A 131 -4.36 -13.59 11.44
N HIS A 132 -3.64 -12.77 10.67
CA HIS A 132 -4.22 -11.68 9.92
C HIS A 132 -4.24 -12.05 8.45
N LYS A 133 -5.30 -11.66 7.79
CA LYS A 133 -5.44 -11.82 6.33
C LYS A 133 -5.76 -10.47 5.74
N TYR A 134 -5.28 -10.22 4.53
CA TYR A 134 -5.81 -9.14 3.71
C TYR A 134 -6.61 -9.70 2.55
N TYR A 135 -7.61 -8.94 2.14
CA TYR A 135 -8.40 -9.22 0.95
C TYR A 135 -7.99 -8.26 -0.15
N GLY A 136 -7.26 -8.78 -1.12
CA GLY A 136 -6.70 -7.98 -2.19
C GLY A 136 -7.74 -7.23 -3.00
N ALA A 137 -8.86 -7.88 -3.34
CA ALA A 137 -9.93 -7.29 -4.13
C ALA A 137 -10.61 -6.07 -3.49
N HIS A 138 -10.49 -5.92 -2.16
CA HIS A 138 -11.03 -4.78 -1.41
C HIS A 138 -9.96 -3.80 -0.96
N SER A 139 -8.73 -4.01 -1.41
CA SER A 139 -7.57 -3.20 -1.05
C SER A 139 -7.08 -2.40 -2.24
N HIS A 140 -6.60 -1.18 -2.01
CA HIS A 140 -6.10 -0.33 -3.09
C HIS A 140 -4.85 0.45 -2.68
N PHE A 141 -4.06 0.79 -3.70
CA PHE A 141 -2.89 1.62 -3.63
C PHE A 141 -2.94 2.66 -4.75
N GLN A 142 -2.97 3.90 -4.39
CA GLN A 142 -3.18 5.00 -5.32
C GLN A 142 -2.17 6.12 -5.06
N GLY A 143 -1.88 6.88 -6.10
CA GLY A 143 -1.05 8.07 -5.95
C GLY A 143 -1.11 8.97 -7.17
N TYR A 144 -0.76 10.24 -6.95
CA TYR A 144 -0.63 11.20 -8.02
C TYR A 144 0.39 12.29 -7.69
N LEU A 145 1.00 12.82 -8.74
CA LEU A 145 1.91 13.95 -8.67
C LEU A 145 1.12 15.22 -8.35
N VAL A 146 1.49 15.89 -7.28
CA VAL A 146 0.88 17.15 -6.82
C VAL A 146 1.57 18.35 -7.44
N GLY A 147 2.89 18.30 -7.59
CA GLY A 147 3.69 19.39 -8.16
C GLY A 147 5.17 19.06 -8.28
#